data_056c42a067f5eb8a22b94c0598d25167
#
_entry.id   056c42a067f5eb8a22b94c0598d25167
#
_cell.length_a   1.000
_cell.length_b   1.000
_cell.length_c   1.000
_cell.angle_alpha   90.00
_cell.angle_beta   90.00
_cell.angle_gamma   90.00
#
_symmetry.space_group_name_H-M   'P 1'
#
loop_
_entity.id
_entity.type
_entity.pdbx_description
1 polymer ?
#
loop_
_entity_poly.entity_id
_entity_poly.type
_entity_poly.pdbx_seq_one_letter_code
_entity_poly.pdbx_strand_id
1 'polypeptide(L)'
;MDRGHFEFLPAESKMKFLESSCIAVAKRVTKNFRYVLYQSDTFYIELQVYTRYTISNRFFCFDDPVYLEPYLAKIDIYDHTWNR
;
A
#
# COMPACT_ATOMS: atom_id res chain seq x y z
N MET A 1 -2.59 16.92 3.29
CA MET A 1 -1.30 16.20 3.35
C MET A 1 -0.89 15.80 1.96
N ASP A 2 0.26 16.22 1.51
CA ASP A 2 0.77 15.77 0.23
C ASP A 2 1.84 14.70 0.45
N ARG A 3 2.29 14.10 -0.67
CA ARG A 3 3.24 13.01 -0.60
C ARG A 3 4.55 13.41 0.07
N GLY A 4 5.08 14.57 -0.30
CA GLY A 4 6.34 15.04 0.26
C GLY A 4 6.25 15.25 1.76
N HIS A 5 5.16 15.82 2.22
CA HIS A 5 4.95 16.02 3.65
C HIS A 5 4.89 14.66 4.37
N PHE A 6 4.15 13.72 3.80
CA PHE A 6 4.04 12.40 4.42
C PHE A 6 5.41 11.73 4.56
N GLU A 7 6.25 11.88 3.54
CA GLU A 7 7.55 11.21 3.55
C GLU A 7 8.47 11.68 4.67
N PHE A 8 8.24 12.89 5.16
CA PHE A 8 9.04 13.42 6.26
C PHE A 8 8.52 13.05 7.64
N LEU A 9 7.35 12.43 7.72
CA LEU A 9 6.82 12.07 9.03
C LEU A 9 7.59 10.90 9.64
N PRO A 10 7.69 10.85 10.99
CA PRO A 10 8.18 9.65 11.65
C PRO A 10 7.26 8.47 11.39
N ALA A 11 7.78 7.26 11.56
CA ALA A 11 7.01 6.05 11.27
C ALA A 11 5.70 6.00 12.05
N GLU A 12 5.74 6.41 13.31
CA GLU A 12 4.54 6.39 14.13
C GLU A 12 3.46 7.31 13.59
N SER A 13 3.86 8.50 13.16
CA SER A 13 2.92 9.44 12.58
C SER A 13 2.40 8.96 11.23
N LYS A 14 3.24 8.29 10.46
CA LYS A 14 2.80 7.70 9.20
C LYS A 14 1.71 6.67 9.44
N MET A 15 1.89 5.81 10.42
CA MET A 15 0.86 4.81 10.74
C MET A 15 -0.43 5.46 11.17
N LYS A 16 -0.36 6.50 11.97
CA LYS A 16 -1.57 7.20 12.39
C LYS A 16 -2.31 7.81 11.22
N PHE A 17 -1.56 8.37 10.27
CA PHE A 17 -2.18 8.93 9.08
C PHE A 17 -2.89 7.86 8.26
N LEU A 18 -2.26 6.70 8.10
CA LEU A 18 -2.90 5.60 7.37
C LEU A 18 -4.22 5.20 8.03
N GLU A 19 -4.21 5.11 9.35
CA GLU A 19 -5.39 4.63 10.07
C GLU A 19 -6.51 5.64 10.13
N SER A 20 -6.17 6.92 10.19
CA SER A 20 -7.18 7.96 10.39
C SER A 20 -7.64 8.64 9.11
N SER A 21 -6.81 8.64 8.07
CA SER A 21 -7.07 9.51 6.92
C SER A 21 -6.98 8.79 5.58
N CYS A 22 -6.66 7.52 5.57
CA CYS A 22 -6.52 6.76 4.33
C CYS A 22 -7.46 5.58 4.32
N ILE A 23 -7.69 5.06 3.11
CA ILE A 23 -8.54 3.88 2.92
C ILE A 23 -7.67 2.76 2.38
N ALA A 24 -7.73 1.58 3.00
CA ALA A 24 -7.04 0.42 2.48
C ALA A 24 -7.81 -0.10 1.27
N VAL A 25 -7.16 -0.13 0.12
CA VAL A 25 -7.84 -0.47 -1.14
C VAL A 25 -7.39 -1.80 -1.72
N ALA A 26 -6.24 -2.33 -1.32
CA ALA A 26 -5.76 -3.60 -1.87
C ALA A 26 -4.72 -4.20 -0.95
N LYS A 27 -4.51 -5.51 -1.09
CA LYS A 27 -3.50 -6.25 -0.35
C LYS A 27 -2.85 -7.24 -1.28
N ARG A 28 -1.59 -7.56 -1.00
CA ARG A 28 -0.94 -8.67 -1.66
C ARG A 28 0.10 -9.27 -0.72
N VAL A 29 0.47 -10.52 -0.98
CA VAL A 29 1.40 -11.25 -0.14
C VAL A 29 2.43 -11.90 -1.02
N THR A 30 3.69 -11.79 -0.63
CA THR A 30 4.76 -12.56 -1.23
C THR A 30 5.35 -13.47 -0.17
N LYS A 31 6.42 -14.18 -0.53
CA LYS A 31 7.00 -15.14 0.40
C LYS A 31 7.43 -14.47 1.71
N ASN A 32 8.01 -13.28 1.63
CA ASN A 32 8.60 -12.64 2.80
C ASN A 32 7.90 -11.37 3.23
N PHE A 33 6.94 -10.88 2.45
CA PHE A 33 6.33 -9.59 2.74
C PHE A 33 4.83 -9.65 2.61
N ARG A 34 4.16 -8.84 3.42
CA ARG A 34 2.78 -8.48 3.21
C ARG A 34 2.71 -7.02 2.84
N TYR A 35 1.86 -6.71 1.88
CA TYR A 35 1.70 -5.35 1.38
C TYR A 35 0.26 -4.94 1.53
N VAL A 36 0.05 -3.74 2.05
CA VAL A 36 -1.29 -3.15 2.10
C VAL A 36 -1.22 -1.82 1.39
N LEU A 37 -2.07 -1.64 0.39
CA LEU A 37 -2.11 -0.41 -0.38
C LEU A 37 -3.20 0.49 0.18
N TYR A 38 -2.80 1.71 0.54
CA TYR A 38 -3.72 2.72 1.04
C TYR A 38 -3.83 3.85 0.03
N GLN A 39 -5.01 4.45 -0.01
CA GLN A 39 -5.25 5.62 -0.84
C GLN A 39 -5.55 6.82 0.05
N SER A 40 -4.83 7.92 -0.18
CA SER A 40 -5.15 9.21 0.41
C SER A 40 -5.80 10.08 -0.66
N ASP A 41 -5.97 11.36 -0.38
CA ASP A 41 -6.62 12.26 -1.33
C ASP A 41 -5.91 12.37 -2.68
N THR A 42 -4.58 12.40 -2.66
CA THR A 42 -3.84 12.71 -3.88
C THR A 42 -2.73 11.73 -4.20
N PHE A 43 -2.49 10.74 -3.35
CA PHE A 43 -1.41 9.78 -3.60
C PHE A 43 -1.71 8.47 -2.90
N TYR A 44 -0.89 7.47 -3.21
CA TYR A 44 -1.00 6.13 -2.63
C TYR A 44 0.17 5.88 -1.69
N ILE A 45 -0.06 5.03 -0.71
CA ILE A 45 0.97 4.61 0.24
C ILE A 45 0.91 3.09 0.34
N GLU A 46 2.02 2.44 0.06
CA GLU A 46 2.10 0.99 0.25
C GLU A 46 2.85 0.73 1.54
N LEU A 47 2.18 0.05 2.47
CA LEU A 47 2.80 -0.40 3.70
C LEU A 47 3.38 -1.77 3.45
N GLN A 48 4.68 -1.92 3.67
CA GLN A 48 5.41 -3.16 3.45
C GLN A 48 5.82 -3.74 4.78
N VAL A 49 5.30 -4.91 5.10
CA VAL A 49 5.58 -5.57 6.38
C VAL A 49 6.35 -6.84 6.11
N TYR A 50 7.56 -6.92 6.67
CA TYR A 50 8.35 -8.13 6.56
C TYR A 50 7.76 -9.18 7.47
N THR A 51 7.42 -10.35 6.92
CA THR A 51 6.63 -11.32 7.67
C THR A 51 7.40 -12.01 8.79
N ARG A 52 8.73 -11.97 8.74
CA ARG A 52 9.53 -12.61 9.77
C ARG A 52 9.78 -11.73 10.98
N TYR A 53 9.73 -10.41 10.80
CA TYR A 53 10.01 -9.46 11.87
C TYR A 53 8.93 -8.40 11.87
N THR A 54 8.14 -8.39 12.89
CA THR A 54 6.97 -7.50 12.94
C THR A 54 7.33 -6.02 13.05
N ILE A 55 8.59 -5.73 13.38
CA ILE A 55 9.00 -4.33 13.56
C ILE A 55 9.53 -3.69 12.28
N SER A 56 9.62 -4.44 11.19
CA SER A 56 10.21 -3.93 9.96
C SER A 56 9.14 -3.42 9.01
N ASN A 57 8.54 -2.30 9.35
CA ASN A 57 7.56 -1.66 8.46
C ASN A 57 8.25 -0.64 7.58
N ARG A 58 7.91 -0.67 6.30
CA ARG A 58 8.41 0.29 5.33
C ARG A 58 7.22 0.91 4.62
N PHE A 59 7.41 2.16 4.19
CA PHE A 59 6.35 2.90 3.51
C PHE A 59 6.87 3.36 2.16
N PHE A 60 6.11 3.07 1.12
CA PHE A 60 6.43 3.50 -0.23
C PHE A 60 5.28 4.35 -0.74
N CYS A 61 5.58 5.62 -1.03
CA CYS A 61 4.56 6.56 -1.48
C CYS A 61 4.70 6.81 -2.97
N PHE A 62 3.58 6.87 -3.67
CA PHE A 62 3.62 7.13 -5.10
C PHE A 62 2.31 7.75 -5.56
N ASP A 63 2.38 8.44 -6.67
CA ASP A 63 1.20 8.95 -7.36
C ASP A 63 1.14 8.48 -8.81
N ASP A 64 2.16 7.78 -9.29
CA ASP A 64 2.20 7.26 -10.65
C ASP A 64 1.46 5.92 -10.70
N PRO A 65 0.42 5.80 -11.54
CA PRO A 65 -0.35 4.56 -11.61
C PRO A 65 0.44 3.32 -11.99
N VAL A 66 1.64 3.48 -12.56
CA VAL A 66 2.44 2.31 -12.93
C VAL A 66 2.73 1.43 -11.72
N TYR A 67 2.81 2.00 -10.54
CA TYR A 67 3.08 1.22 -9.33
C TYR A 67 1.88 0.43 -8.84
N LEU A 68 0.73 0.57 -9.47
CA LEU A 68 -0.43 -0.23 -9.17
C LEU A 68 -0.42 -1.58 -9.90
N GLU A 69 0.47 -1.76 -10.85
CA GLU A 69 0.48 -2.96 -11.68
C GLU A 69 0.51 -4.28 -10.90
N PRO A 70 1.31 -4.41 -9.85
CA PRO A 70 1.31 -5.69 -9.12
C PRO A 70 -0.05 -6.07 -8.57
N TYR A 71 -0.86 -5.08 -8.24
CA TYR A 71 -2.20 -5.32 -7.73
C TYR A 71 -3.18 -5.63 -8.84
N LEU A 72 -3.04 -4.94 -9.97
CA LEU A 72 -3.92 -5.14 -11.10
C LEU A 72 -3.73 -6.51 -11.74
N ALA A 73 -2.49 -6.95 -11.84
CA ALA A 73 -2.21 -8.26 -12.41
C ALA A 73 -2.89 -9.35 -11.61
N LYS A 74 -2.91 -9.21 -10.31
CA LYS A 74 -3.56 -10.19 -9.46
C LYS A 74 -5.07 -10.18 -9.66
N ILE A 75 -5.64 -9.00 -9.84
CA ILE A 75 -7.07 -8.88 -10.08
C ILE A 75 -7.45 -9.51 -11.40
N ASP A 76 -6.61 -9.34 -12.41
CA ASP A 76 -6.87 -9.91 -13.72
C ASP A 76 -7.01 -11.40 -13.69
N ILE A 77 -6.24 -12.07 -12.87
CA ILE A 77 -6.32 -13.51 -12.77
C ILE A 77 -7.70 -13.93 -12.30
N TYR A 78 -8.29 -13.20 -11.43
CA TYR A 78 -9.63 -13.50 -10.99
C TYR A 78 -10.68 -13.19 -12.02
N ASP A 79 -10.48 -12.13 -12.74
CA ASP A 79 -11.48 -11.65 -13.65
C ASP A 79 -11.84 -12.62 -14.70
N HIS A 80 -10.93 -13.40 -15.12
CA HIS A 80 -11.19 -14.32 -16.18
C HIS A 80 -12.11 -15.42 -15.78
N THR A 81 -12.43 -15.49 -14.56
CA THR A 81 -13.26 -16.57 -14.12
C THR A 81 -14.62 -16.11 -13.72
N TRP A 82 -14.82 -14.82 -13.66
CA TRP A 82 -16.09 -14.35 -13.22
C TRP A 82 -16.72 -13.43 -14.19
N ASN A 83 -16.46 -13.68 -14.17
CA ASN A 83 -16.92 -13.22 -14.61
C ASN A 83 -17.27 -13.38 -15.18
N ARG A 84 -17.03 -13.34 -15.14
CA ARG A 84 -17.25 -13.44 -15.67
C ARG A 84 -17.92 -13.83 -15.80
#